data_91ae50a4b570ff22ca1453dbcc09e2a8
#
_entry.id   91ae50a4b570ff22ca1453dbcc09e2a8
#
_cell.length_a   1.000
_cell.length_b   1.000
_cell.length_c   1.000
_cell.angle_alpha   90.00
_cell.angle_beta   90.00
_cell.angle_gamma   90.00
#
_symmetry.space_group_name_H-M   'P 1'
#
loop_
_entity.id
_entity.type
_entity.pdbx_description
1 polymer ?
#
loop_
_entity_poly.entity_id
_entity_poly.type
_entity_poly.pdbx_seq_one_letter_code
_entity_poly.pdbx_strand_id
1 'polypeptide(L)'
;MLSALLLRKEIMKKNLLWIAFTLIASGVIVAASYKPVMREIKSKPVEKTISFLLYKGSNYNSKVYKASSAQVHISVEKVRNTTRTIVWDTIFDAKLLNKYPSLKKALSQKVTIQNVIESKDHLEINYLLTYKSQGSVLKMQSTNFNSTGMDTLVIRL
;
A
#
# COMPACT_ATOMS: atom_id res chain seq x y z
N MET A 1 -60.02 -52.35 -10.11
CA MET A 1 -58.57 -52.50 -9.90
C MET A 1 -57.75 -51.28 -10.36
N LEU A 2 -58.22 -50.54 -11.36
CA LEU A 2 -57.44 -49.37 -11.89
C LEU A 2 -57.44 -48.16 -10.98
N SER A 3 -58.46 -47.91 -10.16
CA SER A 3 -58.58 -46.75 -9.26
C SER A 3 -57.60 -46.77 -8.09
N ALA A 4 -57.29 -47.96 -7.56
CA ALA A 4 -56.36 -48.11 -6.45
C ALA A 4 -54.90 -47.82 -6.86
N LEU A 5 -54.55 -48.11 -8.11
CA LEU A 5 -53.22 -47.83 -8.65
C LEU A 5 -52.96 -46.32 -8.89
N LEU A 6 -53.99 -45.58 -9.33
CA LEU A 6 -53.94 -44.15 -9.51
C LEU A 6 -53.79 -43.40 -8.17
N LEU A 7 -54.55 -43.84 -7.16
CA LEU A 7 -54.51 -43.27 -5.83
C LEU A 7 -53.08 -43.43 -5.18
N ARG A 8 -52.50 -44.61 -5.37
CA ARG A 8 -51.16 -44.93 -4.86
C ARG A 8 -50.09 -44.07 -5.53
N LYS A 9 -50.21 -43.75 -6.82
CA LYS A 9 -49.32 -42.94 -7.58
C LYS A 9 -49.34 -41.43 -7.15
N GLU A 10 -50.55 -40.95 -6.83
CA GLU A 10 -50.77 -39.59 -6.31
C GLU A 10 -50.15 -39.40 -4.90
N ILE A 11 -50.33 -40.38 -4.02
CA ILE A 11 -49.78 -40.34 -2.66
C ILE A 11 -48.25 -40.38 -2.69
N MET A 12 -47.66 -41.21 -3.57
CA MET A 12 -46.21 -41.26 -3.73
C MET A 12 -45.64 -39.93 -4.25
N LYS A 13 -46.30 -39.28 -5.21
CA LYS A 13 -45.88 -37.97 -5.71
C LYS A 13 -45.91 -36.89 -4.61
N LYS A 14 -46.95 -36.82 -3.80
CA LYS A 14 -47.05 -35.89 -2.67
C LYS A 14 -45.97 -36.14 -1.64
N ASN A 15 -45.70 -37.38 -1.27
CA ASN A 15 -44.63 -37.68 -0.31
C ASN A 15 -43.25 -37.36 -0.85
N LEU A 16 -42.99 -37.57 -2.14
CA LEU A 16 -41.70 -37.19 -2.76
C LEU A 16 -41.51 -35.69 -2.78
N LEU A 17 -42.58 -34.92 -3.03
CA LEU A 17 -42.54 -33.45 -2.99
C LEU A 17 -42.24 -32.92 -1.58
N TRP A 18 -42.81 -33.50 -0.54
CA TRP A 18 -42.54 -33.12 0.85
C TRP A 18 -41.13 -33.45 1.27
N ILE A 19 -40.56 -34.57 0.86
CA ILE A 19 -39.17 -34.94 1.13
C ILE A 19 -38.21 -33.96 0.43
N ALA A 20 -38.47 -33.59 -0.82
CA ALA A 20 -37.68 -32.61 -1.54
C ALA A 20 -37.72 -31.22 -0.87
N PHE A 21 -38.90 -30.79 -0.39
CA PHE A 21 -39.07 -29.50 0.28
C PHE A 21 -38.36 -29.46 1.63
N THR A 22 -38.35 -30.52 2.42
CA THR A 22 -37.63 -30.60 3.69
C THR A 22 -36.12 -30.62 3.49
N LEU A 23 -35.62 -31.28 2.44
CA LEU A 23 -34.20 -31.28 2.10
C LEU A 23 -33.71 -29.88 1.68
N ILE A 24 -34.51 -29.17 0.88
CA ILE A 24 -34.15 -27.77 0.48
C ILE A 24 -34.20 -26.85 1.68
N ALA A 25 -35.21 -26.94 2.53
CA ALA A 25 -35.34 -26.09 3.73
C ALA A 25 -34.17 -26.32 4.72
N SER A 26 -33.77 -27.58 4.94
CA SER A 26 -32.62 -27.89 5.80
C SER A 26 -31.29 -27.40 5.21
N GLY A 27 -31.12 -27.49 3.90
CA GLY A 27 -29.93 -26.95 3.21
C GLY A 27 -29.82 -25.45 3.32
N VAL A 28 -30.92 -24.70 3.22
CA VAL A 28 -30.94 -23.25 3.37
C VAL A 28 -30.63 -22.83 4.81
N ILE A 29 -31.13 -23.55 5.81
CA ILE A 29 -30.84 -23.24 7.22
C ILE A 29 -29.35 -23.44 7.55
N VAL A 30 -28.73 -24.50 7.04
CA VAL A 30 -27.30 -24.76 7.24
C VAL A 30 -26.47 -23.69 6.54
N ALA A 31 -26.82 -23.27 5.33
CA ALA A 31 -26.10 -22.22 4.62
C ALA A 31 -26.21 -20.84 5.31
N ALA A 32 -27.37 -20.52 5.87
CA ALA A 32 -27.58 -19.27 6.61
C ALA A 32 -26.84 -19.23 7.97
N SER A 33 -26.52 -20.39 8.55
CA SER A 33 -25.79 -20.50 9.82
C SER A 33 -24.27 -20.40 9.64
N TYR A 34 -23.75 -20.58 8.43
CA TYR A 34 -22.35 -20.36 8.11
C TYR A 34 -22.08 -18.86 7.94
N LYS A 35 -22.06 -18.11 9.03
CA LYS A 35 -21.33 -16.86 9.06
C LYS A 35 -19.84 -17.24 9.09
N PRO A 36 -19.06 -16.95 8.04
CA PRO A 36 -17.62 -17.10 8.15
C PRO A 36 -17.21 -16.23 9.34
N VAL A 37 -16.74 -16.85 10.41
CA VAL A 37 -16.05 -16.14 11.47
C VAL A 37 -14.77 -15.63 10.79
N MET A 38 -14.85 -14.46 10.17
CA MET A 38 -13.65 -13.69 9.82
C MET A 38 -12.97 -13.42 11.16
N ARG A 39 -12.07 -14.31 11.54
CA ARG A 39 -11.11 -14.01 12.59
C ARG A 39 -10.37 -12.77 12.10
N GLU A 40 -10.73 -11.64 12.70
CA GLU A 40 -9.97 -10.41 12.52
C GLU A 40 -8.54 -10.76 12.94
N ILE A 41 -7.69 -10.98 11.94
CA ILE A 41 -6.27 -11.21 12.19
C ILE A 41 -5.81 -9.87 12.77
N LYS A 42 -5.75 -9.79 14.09
CA LYS A 42 -5.16 -8.64 14.79
C LYS A 42 -3.69 -8.65 14.42
N SER A 43 -3.36 -8.05 13.28
CA SER A 43 -1.96 -7.87 12.89
C SER A 43 -1.32 -6.97 13.94
N LYS A 44 -0.25 -7.49 14.52
CA LYS A 44 0.54 -6.75 15.51
C LYS A 44 1.25 -5.59 14.79
N PRO A 45 1.40 -4.43 15.46
CA PRO A 45 2.25 -3.38 14.94
C PRO A 45 3.68 -3.88 14.75
N VAL A 46 4.28 -3.50 13.63
CA VAL A 46 5.67 -3.83 13.28
C VAL A 46 6.47 -2.56 13.04
N GLU A 47 7.78 -2.69 13.04
CA GLU A 47 8.71 -1.64 12.62
C GLU A 47 9.05 -1.85 11.14
N LYS A 48 9.09 -0.75 10.38
CA LYS A 48 9.51 -0.74 8.98
C LYS A 48 10.71 0.17 8.82
N THR A 49 11.78 -0.34 8.22
CA THR A 49 12.98 0.44 7.92
C THR A 49 13.00 0.76 6.44
N ILE A 50 13.19 2.05 6.12
CA ILE A 50 13.31 2.57 4.76
C ILE A 50 14.70 3.17 4.62
N SER A 51 15.41 2.83 3.55
CA SER A 51 16.70 3.38 3.21
C SER A 51 16.57 4.36 2.04
N PHE A 52 17.10 5.53 2.17
CA PHE A 52 17.20 6.53 1.10
C PHE A 52 18.64 6.61 0.63
N LEU A 53 18.86 6.51 -0.68
CA LEU A 53 20.15 6.70 -1.32
C LEU A 53 20.08 7.95 -2.19
N LEU A 54 20.75 9.01 -1.75
CA LEU A 54 20.78 10.29 -2.44
C LEU A 54 22.13 10.51 -3.09
N TYR A 55 22.14 10.86 -4.36
CA TYR A 55 23.39 11.20 -5.04
C TYR A 55 23.17 12.20 -6.17
N LYS A 56 24.25 12.86 -6.55
CA LYS A 56 24.29 13.85 -7.61
C LYS A 56 24.49 13.17 -8.96
N GLY A 57 23.54 13.31 -9.87
CA GLY A 57 23.68 12.82 -11.24
C GLY A 57 24.70 13.63 -12.05
N SER A 58 25.23 13.04 -13.13
CA SER A 58 26.18 13.71 -14.03
C SER A 58 25.64 15.01 -14.62
N ASN A 59 24.34 15.08 -14.88
CA ASN A 59 23.67 16.24 -15.48
C ASN A 59 23.63 17.45 -14.55
N TYR A 60 23.76 17.27 -13.24
CA TYR A 60 23.78 18.38 -12.28
C TYR A 60 25.01 19.28 -12.43
N ASN A 61 26.08 18.81 -13.08
CA ASN A 61 27.27 19.59 -13.38
C ASN A 61 27.12 20.50 -14.62
N SER A 62 25.97 20.46 -15.30
CA SER A 62 25.71 21.35 -16.43
C SER A 62 25.74 22.83 -15.99
N LYS A 63 26.06 23.73 -16.91
CA LYS A 63 26.09 25.18 -16.63
C LYS A 63 24.77 25.71 -16.06
N VAL A 64 23.65 25.09 -16.43
CA VAL A 64 22.30 25.45 -15.96
C VAL A 64 22.16 25.27 -14.46
N TYR A 65 22.75 24.22 -13.88
CA TYR A 65 22.62 23.92 -12.47
C TYR A 65 23.75 24.47 -11.60
N LYS A 66 24.89 24.89 -12.18
CA LYS A 66 26.03 25.43 -11.42
C LYS A 66 25.70 26.68 -10.61
N ALA A 67 24.81 27.52 -11.10
CA ALA A 67 24.37 28.75 -10.45
C ALA A 67 23.08 28.56 -9.61
N SER A 68 22.57 27.37 -9.51
CA SER A 68 21.34 27.08 -8.78
C SER A 68 21.63 26.52 -7.39
N SER A 69 20.82 26.89 -6.41
CA SER A 69 20.69 26.14 -5.18
C SER A 69 19.60 25.10 -5.34
N ALA A 70 19.80 23.91 -4.79
CA ALA A 70 18.79 22.86 -4.82
C ALA A 70 18.59 22.30 -3.41
N GLN A 71 17.35 21.92 -3.13
CA GLN A 71 16.93 21.24 -1.91
C GLN A 71 16.14 20.01 -2.26
N VAL A 72 16.32 18.96 -1.50
CA VAL A 72 15.51 17.72 -1.56
C VAL A 72 14.75 17.64 -0.25
N HIS A 73 13.44 17.77 -0.31
CA HIS A 73 12.55 17.49 0.81
C HIS A 73 11.99 16.08 0.63
N ILE A 74 12.18 15.23 1.62
CA ILE A 74 11.66 13.86 1.63
C ILE A 74 10.74 13.73 2.82
N SER A 75 9.54 13.18 2.62
CA SER A 75 8.60 12.85 3.68
C SER A 75 8.11 11.41 3.54
N VAL A 76 7.85 10.77 4.67
CA VAL A 76 7.18 9.48 4.75
C VAL A 76 5.84 9.68 5.44
N GLU A 77 4.77 9.33 4.74
CA GLU A 77 3.42 9.38 5.24
C GLU A 77 2.91 7.98 5.54
N LYS A 78 2.33 7.81 6.70
CA LYS A 78 1.55 6.61 7.03
C LYS A 78 0.09 6.87 6.68
N VAL A 79 -0.44 6.07 5.77
CA VAL A 79 -1.81 6.18 5.29
C VAL A 79 -2.62 5.02 5.86
N ARG A 80 -3.69 5.38 6.58
CA ARG A 80 -4.67 4.43 7.12
C ARG A 80 -6.05 4.86 6.65
N ASN A 81 -6.70 4.04 5.83
CA ASN A 81 -7.93 4.40 5.14
C ASN A 81 -7.74 5.69 4.33
N THR A 82 -8.39 6.78 4.74
CA THR A 82 -8.27 8.11 4.12
C THR A 82 -7.37 9.07 4.90
N THR A 83 -6.92 8.68 6.10
CA THR A 83 -6.10 9.51 6.96
C THR A 83 -4.63 9.39 6.60
N ARG A 84 -3.98 10.54 6.36
CA ARG A 84 -2.55 10.68 6.08
C ARG A 84 -1.86 11.33 7.26
N THR A 85 -0.78 10.75 7.73
CA THR A 85 0.02 11.28 8.83
C THR A 85 1.48 11.26 8.45
N ILE A 86 2.15 12.40 8.43
CA ILE A 86 3.60 12.48 8.25
C ILE A 86 4.24 11.86 9.49
N VAL A 87 4.98 10.79 9.29
CA VAL A 87 5.66 10.05 10.36
C VAL A 87 7.16 10.32 10.38
N TRP A 88 7.68 10.87 9.29
CA TRP A 88 9.05 11.36 9.19
C TRP A 88 9.17 12.32 8.01
N ASP A 89 10.01 13.37 8.17
CA ASP A 89 10.40 14.27 7.09
C ASP A 89 11.79 14.83 7.30
N THR A 90 12.43 15.28 6.21
CA THR A 90 13.72 15.94 6.26
C THR A 90 14.00 16.73 4.99
N ILE A 91 14.91 17.70 5.09
CA ILE A 91 15.37 18.50 3.97
C ILE A 91 16.89 18.36 3.84
N PHE A 92 17.35 18.00 2.64
CA PHE A 92 18.77 17.96 2.29
C PHE A 92 19.10 19.12 1.36
N ASP A 93 20.15 19.88 1.68
CA ASP A 93 20.74 20.84 0.75
C ASP A 93 21.59 20.08 -0.28
N ALA A 94 21.37 20.37 -1.56
CA ALA A 94 22.14 19.73 -2.64
C ALA A 94 23.64 20.07 -2.60
N LYS A 95 24.06 21.14 -1.94
CA LYS A 95 25.50 21.42 -1.68
C LYS A 95 26.15 20.27 -0.92
N LEU A 96 25.43 19.68 0.04
CA LEU A 96 25.89 18.50 0.75
C LEU A 96 26.15 17.33 -0.21
N LEU A 97 25.29 17.19 -1.23
CA LEU A 97 25.35 16.09 -2.20
C LEU A 97 26.52 16.19 -3.19
N ASN A 98 27.26 17.31 -3.20
CA ASN A 98 28.52 17.40 -3.96
C ASN A 98 29.54 16.34 -3.54
N LYS A 99 29.47 15.86 -2.30
CA LYS A 99 30.32 14.80 -1.77
C LYS A 99 29.90 13.39 -2.25
N TYR A 100 28.73 13.27 -2.89
CA TYR A 100 28.10 12.02 -3.27
C TYR A 100 27.83 11.96 -4.80
N PRO A 101 28.88 11.81 -5.63
CA PRO A 101 28.79 12.02 -7.07
C PRO A 101 28.22 10.82 -7.84
N SER A 102 27.91 9.72 -7.18
CA SER A 102 27.44 8.50 -7.85
C SER A 102 26.67 7.60 -6.88
N LEU A 103 25.89 6.66 -7.43
CA LEU A 103 25.16 5.69 -6.62
C LEU A 103 26.08 4.86 -5.69
N LYS A 104 27.29 4.50 -6.14
CA LYS A 104 28.27 3.77 -5.31
C LYS A 104 28.76 4.59 -4.11
N LYS A 105 28.68 5.91 -4.20
CA LYS A 105 29.04 6.86 -3.14
C LYS A 105 27.81 7.70 -2.74
N ALA A 106 26.63 7.10 -2.70
CA ALA A 106 25.43 7.82 -2.31
C ALA A 106 25.41 8.11 -0.82
N LEU A 107 24.78 9.24 -0.45
CA LEU A 107 24.39 9.48 0.92
C LEU A 107 23.31 8.48 1.29
N SER A 108 23.58 7.66 2.29
CA SER A 108 22.62 6.70 2.81
C SER A 108 21.98 7.25 4.08
N GLN A 109 20.64 7.34 4.06
CA GLN A 109 19.85 7.71 5.23
C GLN A 109 18.87 6.56 5.51
N LYS A 110 18.88 6.03 6.72
CA LYS A 110 17.93 5.02 7.17
C LYS A 110 16.93 5.62 8.15
N VAL A 111 15.69 5.23 8.00
CA VAL A 111 14.57 5.67 8.83
C VAL A 111 13.77 4.47 9.27
N THR A 112 13.50 4.36 10.56
CA THR A 112 12.65 3.32 11.13
C THR A 112 11.31 3.92 11.53
N ILE A 113 10.25 3.44 10.91
CA ILE A 113 8.87 3.83 11.17
C ILE A 113 8.25 2.80 12.10
N GLN A 114 7.84 3.24 13.27
CA GLN A 114 7.24 2.38 14.28
C GLN A 114 5.73 2.28 14.15
N ASN A 115 5.17 1.24 14.76
CA ASN A 115 3.72 1.05 14.89
C ASN A 115 2.98 0.99 13.55
N VAL A 116 3.54 0.30 12.55
CA VAL A 116 2.91 0.04 11.26
C VAL A 116 2.08 -1.23 11.35
N ILE A 117 0.79 -1.16 11.08
CA ILE A 117 -0.11 -2.31 11.02
C ILE A 117 -0.27 -2.69 9.54
N GLU A 118 0.48 -3.68 9.07
CA GLU A 118 0.57 -4.04 7.65
C GLU A 118 -0.77 -4.31 6.95
N SER A 119 -1.77 -4.77 7.69
CA SER A 119 -3.12 -5.00 7.14
C SER A 119 -3.96 -3.73 7.01
N LYS A 120 -3.54 -2.61 7.61
CA LYS A 120 -4.33 -1.37 7.69
C LYS A 120 -3.56 -0.14 7.21
N ASP A 121 -2.23 -0.18 7.29
CA ASP A 121 -1.36 0.94 6.97
C ASP A 121 -0.55 0.64 5.71
N HIS A 122 -0.39 1.65 4.87
CA HIS A 122 0.66 1.67 3.87
C HIS A 122 1.51 2.93 4.04
N LEU A 123 2.75 2.85 3.61
CA LEU A 123 3.67 3.96 3.67
C LEU A 123 3.79 4.58 2.27
N GLU A 124 3.59 5.88 2.20
CA GLU A 124 3.84 6.67 1.00
C GLU A 124 5.09 7.50 1.21
N ILE A 125 5.98 7.47 0.23
CA ILE A 125 7.21 8.26 0.24
C ILE A 125 7.06 9.35 -0.79
N ASN A 126 7.10 10.59 -0.33
CA ASN A 126 7.08 11.76 -1.19
C ASN A 126 8.45 12.41 -1.19
N TYR A 127 8.94 12.84 -2.35
CA TYR A 127 10.07 13.73 -2.41
C TYR A 127 9.80 14.89 -3.34
N LEU A 128 10.30 16.06 -2.96
CA LEU A 128 10.20 17.30 -3.68
C LEU A 128 11.60 17.86 -3.92
N LEU A 129 12.00 17.93 -5.20
CA LEU A 129 13.20 18.61 -5.64
C LEU A 129 12.85 20.09 -5.92
N THR A 130 13.52 21.00 -5.27
CA THR A 130 13.36 22.44 -5.49
C THR A 130 14.68 23.03 -5.96
N TYR A 131 14.69 23.59 -7.18
CA TYR A 131 15.81 24.32 -7.74
C TYR A 131 15.50 25.82 -7.74
N LYS A 132 16.44 26.64 -7.25
CA LYS A 132 16.34 28.10 -7.25
C LYS A 132 17.50 28.66 -8.07
N SER A 133 17.22 29.39 -9.13
CA SER A 133 18.21 30.01 -9.98
C SER A 133 17.70 31.37 -10.46
N GLN A 134 18.47 32.45 -10.25
CA GLN A 134 18.20 33.80 -10.75
C GLN A 134 16.74 34.27 -10.61
N GLY A 135 16.16 34.07 -9.43
CA GLY A 135 14.76 34.46 -9.18
C GLY A 135 13.69 33.45 -9.63
N SER A 136 14.09 32.45 -10.38
CA SER A 136 13.18 31.36 -10.80
C SER A 136 13.24 30.17 -9.86
N VAL A 137 12.09 29.52 -9.64
CA VAL A 137 11.97 28.32 -8.81
C VAL A 137 11.36 27.22 -9.66
N LEU A 138 12.12 26.13 -9.84
CA LEU A 138 11.62 24.89 -10.45
C LEU A 138 11.40 23.87 -9.35
N LYS A 139 10.20 23.27 -9.31
CA LYS A 139 9.84 22.19 -8.40
C LYS A 139 9.54 20.93 -9.18
N MET A 140 10.13 19.81 -8.76
CA MET A 140 9.85 18.48 -9.28
C MET A 140 9.44 17.60 -8.12
N GLN A 141 8.23 17.05 -8.20
CA GLN A 141 7.67 16.19 -7.16
C GLN A 141 7.50 14.77 -7.68
N SER A 142 7.76 13.81 -6.83
CA SER A 142 7.42 12.40 -7.07
C SER A 142 6.87 11.77 -5.80
N THR A 143 5.92 10.86 -6.00
CA THR A 143 5.35 10.05 -4.92
C THR A 143 5.58 8.59 -5.27
N ASN A 144 6.15 7.84 -4.34
CA ASN A 144 6.33 6.40 -4.47
C ASN A 144 5.55 5.71 -3.37
N PHE A 145 4.75 4.73 -3.75
CA PHE A 145 4.01 3.90 -2.81
C PHE A 145 4.91 2.77 -2.34
N ASN A 146 5.18 2.70 -1.05
CA ASN A 146 5.82 1.54 -0.46
C ASN A 146 4.74 0.51 -0.10
N SER A 147 4.24 -0.20 -1.11
CA SER A 147 3.47 -1.41 -0.88
C SER A 147 4.45 -2.56 -0.65
N THR A 148 4.64 -2.96 0.59
CA THR A 148 5.26 -4.25 0.98
C THR A 148 6.48 -4.67 0.14
N GLY A 149 7.65 -4.14 0.46
CA GLY A 149 8.91 -4.68 -0.05
C GLY A 149 9.96 -3.72 -0.62
N MET A 150 9.68 -2.43 -0.74
CA MET A 150 10.71 -1.48 -1.17
C MET A 150 11.45 -0.93 0.05
N ASP A 151 12.54 -1.60 0.44
CA ASP A 151 13.37 -1.16 1.57
C ASP A 151 14.32 -0.02 1.21
N THR A 152 14.48 0.29 -0.09
CA THR A 152 15.44 1.29 -0.56
C THR A 152 14.86 2.15 -1.67
N LEU A 153 14.87 3.47 -1.49
CA LEU A 153 14.53 4.46 -2.50
C LEU A 153 15.79 5.19 -2.97
N VAL A 154 16.01 5.20 -4.28
CA VAL A 154 17.14 5.90 -4.91
C VAL A 154 16.66 7.23 -5.47
N ILE A 155 17.26 8.34 -4.98
CA ILE A 155 16.98 9.70 -5.44
C ILE A 155 18.23 10.26 -6.12
N ARG A 156 18.10 10.56 -7.40
CA ARG A 156 19.13 11.17 -8.21
C ARG A 156 18.79 12.65 -8.46
N LEU A 157 19.71 13.55 -8.20
CA LEU A 157 19.65 14.96 -8.56
C LEU A 157 20.23 15.22 -9.93
#